data_bae4d2b1ab1f17c19305eef6a370a2e9
#
_entry.id   bae4d2b1ab1f17c19305eef6a370a2e9
#
_cell.length_a   1.000
_cell.length_b   1.000
_cell.length_c   1.000
_cell.angle_alpha   90.00
_cell.angle_beta   90.00
_cell.angle_gamma   90.00
#
_symmetry.space_group_name_H-M   'P 1'
#
loop_
_entity.id
_entity.type
_entity.pdbx_description
1 polymer ?
#
loop_
_entity_poly.entity_id
_entity_poly.type
_entity_poly.pdbx_seq_one_letter_code
_entity_poly.pdbx_strand_id
1 'polypeptide(L)'
;MTLLDAKEFDPEKESRKRNRLILIITVAVIVIFLAWVFRYWREEHIVRTFFDALQKQDFKTAYAIWMHDPDWARHPGEYANYPFNDFYLDWGPGGKWGRINTARVNGAHTCPGPSSGVLVDVIVNDRTEHAQVWVEKSNHTLSYPPCELIFR
;
A
#
# COMPACT_ATOMS: atom_id res chain seq x y z
N MET A 1 -15.40 -17.91 -63.96
CA MET A 1 -14.93 -17.86 -62.56
C MET A 1 -13.42 -17.87 -62.59
N THR A 2 -12.79 -16.72 -62.44
CA THR A 2 -11.34 -16.56 -62.53
C THR A 2 -10.72 -16.76 -61.15
N LEU A 3 -9.94 -17.82 -60.98
CA LEU A 3 -9.17 -18.22 -59.81
C LEU A 3 -7.89 -17.31 -59.60
N LEU A 4 -7.95 -16.06 -60.10
CA LEU A 4 -6.76 -15.19 -60.17
C LEU A 4 -6.67 -14.12 -59.03
N ASP A 5 -7.46 -14.28 -57.98
CA ASP A 5 -7.37 -13.35 -56.85
C ASP A 5 -6.81 -14.04 -55.59
N ALA A 6 -5.86 -14.92 -55.78
CA ALA A 6 -5.06 -15.45 -54.69
C ALA A 6 -4.04 -14.40 -54.27
N LYS A 7 -4.33 -13.72 -53.18
CA LYS A 7 -3.44 -12.75 -52.55
C LYS A 7 -2.07 -13.39 -52.33
N GLU A 8 -1.06 -12.84 -53.00
CA GLU A 8 0.30 -13.32 -52.93
C GLU A 8 0.78 -13.38 -51.47
N PHE A 9 1.13 -14.56 -51.02
CA PHE A 9 1.57 -14.82 -49.64
C PHE A 9 2.98 -14.26 -49.47
N ASP A 10 3.10 -13.12 -48.75
CA ASP A 10 4.37 -12.50 -48.40
C ASP A 10 4.79 -12.96 -46.96
N PRO A 11 5.70 -13.93 -46.83
CA PRO A 11 6.10 -14.47 -45.54
C PRO A 11 6.82 -13.46 -44.64
N GLU A 12 7.49 -12.46 -45.20
CA GLU A 12 8.13 -11.42 -44.42
C GLU A 12 7.11 -10.47 -43.78
N LYS A 13 6.10 -10.10 -44.51
CA LYS A 13 5.04 -9.22 -44.03
C LYS A 13 4.22 -9.85 -42.93
N GLU A 14 4.02 -11.15 -43.01
CA GLU A 14 3.26 -11.90 -42.02
C GLU A 14 4.09 -12.17 -40.75
N SER A 15 5.39 -12.45 -40.89
CA SER A 15 6.32 -12.57 -39.77
C SER A 15 6.48 -11.24 -39.01
N ARG A 16 6.54 -10.11 -39.69
CA ARG A 16 6.59 -8.77 -39.08
C ARG A 16 5.30 -8.46 -38.29
N LYS A 17 4.14 -8.82 -38.84
CA LYS A 17 2.83 -8.65 -38.14
C LYS A 17 2.78 -9.52 -36.89
N ARG A 18 3.18 -10.79 -36.99
CA ARG A 18 3.23 -11.72 -35.86
C ARG A 18 4.19 -11.26 -34.77
N ASN A 19 5.39 -10.83 -35.12
CA ASN A 19 6.37 -10.33 -34.17
C ASN A 19 5.89 -9.04 -33.47
N ARG A 20 5.23 -8.15 -34.21
CA ARG A 20 4.61 -6.94 -33.65
C ARG A 20 3.47 -7.30 -32.66
N LEU A 21 2.64 -8.28 -33.01
CA LEU A 21 1.57 -8.76 -32.13
C LEU A 21 2.14 -9.38 -30.86
N ILE A 22 3.17 -10.24 -30.99
CA ILE A 22 3.84 -10.85 -29.84
C ILE A 22 4.43 -9.75 -28.93
N LEU A 23 5.11 -8.75 -29.51
CA LEU A 23 5.66 -7.64 -28.74
C LEU A 23 4.57 -6.88 -27.95
N ILE A 24 3.44 -6.57 -28.60
CA ILE A 24 2.32 -5.87 -27.95
C ILE A 24 1.76 -6.70 -26.80
N ILE A 25 1.56 -8.00 -27.00
CA ILE A 25 1.06 -8.90 -25.95
C ILE A 25 2.06 -8.95 -24.78
N THR A 26 3.34 -9.10 -25.08
CA THR A 26 4.38 -9.16 -24.05
C THR A 26 4.40 -7.88 -23.22
N VAL A 27 4.38 -6.72 -23.88
CA VAL A 27 4.32 -5.41 -23.19
C VAL A 27 3.04 -5.30 -22.33
N ALA A 28 1.90 -5.69 -22.86
CA ALA A 28 0.64 -5.67 -22.11
C ALA A 28 0.69 -6.56 -20.85
N VAL A 29 1.23 -7.76 -20.97
CA VAL A 29 1.40 -8.68 -19.83
C VAL A 29 2.33 -8.08 -18.77
N ILE A 30 3.45 -7.47 -19.19
CA ILE A 30 4.38 -6.80 -18.26
C ILE A 30 3.69 -5.64 -17.55
N VAL A 31 2.94 -4.80 -18.27
CA VAL A 31 2.22 -3.65 -17.67
C VAL A 31 1.17 -4.13 -16.65
N ILE A 32 0.39 -5.15 -16.98
CA ILE A 32 -0.60 -5.74 -16.07
C ILE A 32 0.09 -6.31 -14.82
N PHE A 33 1.20 -7.02 -14.99
CA PHE A 33 1.98 -7.58 -13.91
C PHE A 33 2.52 -6.47 -12.98
N LEU A 34 3.10 -5.43 -13.53
CA LEU A 34 3.59 -4.30 -12.75
C LEU A 34 2.45 -3.59 -12.01
N ALA A 35 1.31 -3.33 -12.67
CA ALA A 35 0.14 -2.74 -12.04
C ALA A 35 -0.38 -3.61 -10.88
N TRP A 36 -0.31 -4.94 -11.00
CA TRP A 36 -0.68 -5.86 -9.94
C TRP A 36 0.31 -5.86 -8.76
N VAL A 37 1.61 -5.83 -9.03
CA VAL A 37 2.67 -5.80 -7.99
C VAL A 37 2.64 -4.49 -7.23
N PHE A 38 2.47 -3.36 -7.91
CA PHE A 38 2.51 -2.03 -7.31
C PHE A 38 1.14 -1.49 -6.84
N ARG A 39 0.10 -2.33 -6.85
CA ARG A 39 -1.27 -1.87 -6.56
C ARG A 39 -1.46 -1.28 -5.16
N TYR A 40 -0.64 -1.67 -4.18
CA TYR A 40 -0.68 -1.19 -2.80
C TYR A 40 0.57 -0.39 -2.40
N TRP A 41 1.42 -0.07 -3.37
CA TRP A 41 2.67 0.66 -3.11
C TRP A 41 2.44 1.98 -2.37
N ARG A 42 1.34 2.67 -2.66
CA ARG A 42 0.99 3.94 -2.04
C ARG A 42 0.67 3.78 -0.57
N GLU A 43 -0.17 2.82 -0.22
CA GLU A 43 -0.59 2.53 1.14
C GLU A 43 0.59 2.03 1.97
N GLU A 44 1.39 1.14 1.43
CA GLU A 44 2.63 0.68 2.07
C GLU A 44 3.62 1.83 2.31
N HIS A 45 3.72 2.76 1.37
CA HIS A 45 4.60 3.92 1.50
C HIS A 45 4.16 4.86 2.62
N ILE A 46 2.85 5.12 2.75
CA ILE A 46 2.29 5.93 3.84
C ILE A 46 2.62 5.29 5.20
N VAL A 47 2.38 3.99 5.33
CA VAL A 47 2.67 3.26 6.58
C VAL A 47 4.17 3.23 6.86
N ARG A 48 5.02 3.05 5.84
CA ARG A 48 6.47 3.14 6.00
C ARG A 48 6.89 4.50 6.54
N THR A 49 6.38 5.59 5.95
CA THR A 49 6.68 6.97 6.39
C THR A 49 6.20 7.21 7.84
N PHE A 50 5.06 6.65 8.21
CA PHE A 50 4.55 6.67 9.58
C PHE A 50 5.53 6.01 10.56
N PHE A 51 5.98 4.79 10.27
CA PHE A 51 6.93 4.09 11.13
C PHE A 51 8.32 4.74 11.13
N ASP A 52 8.74 5.35 10.03
CA ASP A 52 9.99 6.13 9.98
C ASP A 52 9.94 7.33 10.94
N ALA A 53 8.79 7.99 11.08
CA ALA A 53 8.59 9.05 12.06
C ALA A 53 8.62 8.51 13.50
N LEU A 54 7.98 7.37 13.77
CA LEU A 54 8.02 6.73 15.09
C LEU A 54 9.44 6.29 15.49
N GLN A 55 10.24 5.76 14.56
CA GLN A 55 11.63 5.39 14.81
C GLN A 55 12.49 6.60 15.19
N LYS A 56 12.22 7.75 14.56
CA LYS A 56 12.87 9.03 14.89
C LYS A 56 12.33 9.68 16.17
N GLN A 57 11.32 9.07 16.80
CA GLN A 57 10.57 9.63 17.94
C GLN A 57 9.91 10.99 17.62
N ASP A 58 9.63 11.23 16.36
CA ASP A 58 8.86 12.39 15.91
C ASP A 58 7.35 12.05 15.91
N PHE A 59 6.79 11.98 17.13
CA PHE A 59 5.40 11.62 17.34
C PHE A 59 4.42 12.64 16.78
N LYS A 60 4.83 13.89 16.65
CA LYS A 60 3.97 14.94 16.05
C LYS A 60 3.80 14.69 14.54
N THR A 61 4.89 14.42 13.85
CA THR A 61 4.84 14.04 12.42
C THR A 61 4.13 12.70 12.23
N ALA A 62 4.36 11.71 13.10
CA ALA A 62 3.66 10.44 13.05
C ALA A 62 2.14 10.63 13.18
N TYR A 63 1.69 11.48 14.12
CA TYR A 63 0.27 11.78 14.29
C TYR A 63 -0.32 12.55 13.11
N ALA A 64 0.43 13.50 12.52
CA ALA A 64 0.04 14.18 11.29
C ALA A 64 -0.19 13.20 10.12
N ILE A 65 0.66 12.18 10.01
CA ILE A 65 0.50 11.11 9.00
C ILE A 65 -0.72 10.24 9.35
N TRP A 66 -0.90 9.89 10.62
CA TRP A 66 -2.03 9.09 11.10
C TRP A 66 -3.38 9.73 10.76
N MET A 67 -3.50 11.03 11.01
CA MET A 67 -4.72 11.81 10.71
C MET A 67 -4.79 12.30 9.26
N HIS A 68 -3.70 12.14 8.50
CA HIS A 68 -3.53 12.72 7.17
C HIS A 68 -3.76 14.25 7.17
N ASP A 69 -3.36 14.90 8.26
CA ASP A 69 -3.45 16.35 8.42
C ASP A 69 -2.14 16.92 9.01
N PRO A 70 -1.32 17.65 8.22
CA PRO A 70 -0.11 18.28 8.70
C PRO A 70 -0.38 19.45 9.68
N ASP A 71 -1.58 20.01 9.63
CA ASP A 71 -1.98 21.16 10.45
C ASP A 71 -2.89 20.78 11.64
N TRP A 72 -2.94 19.50 12.00
CA TRP A 72 -3.81 18.95 13.06
C TRP A 72 -3.82 19.76 14.36
N ALA A 73 -2.69 20.38 14.72
CA ALA A 73 -2.56 21.18 15.94
C ALA A 73 -3.42 22.45 15.92
N ARG A 74 -3.87 22.90 14.74
CA ARG A 74 -4.79 24.05 14.57
C ARG A 74 -6.26 23.66 14.72
N HIS A 75 -6.56 22.32 14.60
CA HIS A 75 -7.92 21.79 14.61
C HIS A 75 -8.13 20.70 15.70
N PRO A 76 -7.69 20.92 16.96
CA PRO A 76 -7.68 19.87 17.97
C PRO A 76 -9.06 19.29 18.27
N GLY A 77 -10.13 20.05 18.04
CA GLY A 77 -11.50 19.60 18.23
C GLY A 77 -11.98 18.57 17.21
N GLU A 78 -11.40 18.53 16.02
CA GLU A 78 -11.76 17.57 14.97
C GLU A 78 -11.30 16.15 15.33
N TYR A 79 -10.28 16.04 16.17
CA TYR A 79 -9.65 14.75 16.57
C TYR A 79 -9.95 14.37 18.01
N ALA A 80 -11.05 14.85 18.56
CA ALA A 80 -11.44 14.57 19.95
C ALA A 80 -11.64 13.09 20.26
N ASN A 81 -11.99 12.27 19.25
CA ASN A 81 -12.19 10.82 19.39
C ASN A 81 -10.87 10.04 19.51
N TYR A 82 -9.76 10.60 19.04
CA TYR A 82 -8.42 10.01 19.15
C TYR A 82 -7.39 11.14 19.21
N PRO A 83 -7.29 11.83 20.35
CA PRO A 83 -6.40 12.99 20.51
C PRO A 83 -4.92 12.55 20.53
N PHE A 84 -4.03 13.52 20.33
CA PHE A 84 -2.58 13.26 20.31
C PHE A 84 -2.07 12.54 21.57
N ASN A 85 -2.66 12.81 22.74
CA ASN A 85 -2.25 12.14 23.98
C ASN A 85 -2.53 10.63 23.94
N ASP A 86 -3.70 10.22 23.42
CA ASP A 86 -4.05 8.81 23.29
C ASP A 86 -3.16 8.13 22.25
N PHE A 87 -2.92 8.80 21.13
CA PHE A 87 -1.95 8.36 20.15
C PHE A 87 -0.55 8.15 20.76
N TYR A 88 -0.09 9.08 21.57
CA TYR A 88 1.21 8.98 22.22
C TYR A 88 1.27 7.85 23.27
N LEU A 89 0.16 7.56 23.95
CA LEU A 89 0.07 6.41 24.85
C LEU A 89 0.14 5.09 24.08
N ASP A 90 -0.45 5.02 22.90
CA ASP A 90 -0.46 3.79 22.08
C ASP A 90 0.86 3.55 21.33
N TRP A 91 1.41 4.59 20.73
CA TRP A 91 2.56 4.50 19.82
C TRP A 91 3.88 5.03 20.40
N GLY A 92 3.83 5.67 21.55
CA GLY A 92 5.00 6.16 22.26
C GLY A 92 5.76 5.05 22.99
N PRO A 93 6.86 5.40 23.67
CA PRO A 93 7.73 4.43 24.35
C PRO A 93 7.04 3.62 25.45
N GLY A 94 5.94 4.11 26.01
CA GLY A 94 5.13 3.42 27.00
C GLY A 94 4.03 2.53 26.44
N GLY A 95 3.80 2.58 25.11
CA GLY A 95 2.76 1.83 24.44
C GLY A 95 3.14 0.36 24.18
N LYS A 96 2.24 -0.36 23.50
CA LYS A 96 2.38 -1.80 23.20
C LYS A 96 3.70 -2.15 22.54
N TRP A 97 4.16 -1.32 21.64
CA TRP A 97 5.37 -1.57 20.82
C TRP A 97 6.66 -1.13 21.52
N GLY A 98 6.53 -0.33 22.60
CA GLY A 98 7.68 0.29 23.25
C GLY A 98 8.42 1.26 22.31
N ARG A 99 9.72 1.47 22.54
CA ARG A 99 10.54 2.20 21.59
C ARG A 99 10.69 1.41 20.30
N ILE A 100 10.26 2.00 19.19
CA ILE A 100 10.41 1.40 17.87
C ILE A 100 11.78 1.74 17.31
N ASN A 101 12.66 0.75 17.21
CA ASN A 101 13.99 0.90 16.66
C ASN A 101 14.04 0.46 15.19
N THR A 102 13.30 -0.60 14.85
CA THR A 102 13.19 -1.13 13.49
C THR A 102 11.74 -1.37 13.14
N ALA A 103 11.38 -1.05 11.91
CA ALA A 103 10.07 -1.39 11.35
C ALA A 103 10.23 -1.74 9.87
N ARG A 104 9.58 -2.81 9.45
CA ARG A 104 9.64 -3.29 8.07
C ARG A 104 8.26 -3.71 7.62
N VAL A 105 7.76 -3.08 6.55
CA VAL A 105 6.52 -3.51 5.90
C VAL A 105 6.71 -4.94 5.37
N ASN A 106 5.83 -5.83 5.77
CA ASN A 106 5.81 -7.24 5.38
C ASN A 106 4.85 -7.50 4.21
N GLY A 107 3.82 -6.69 4.06
CA GLY A 107 2.88 -6.74 2.95
C GLY A 107 1.60 -5.98 3.22
N ALA A 108 0.76 -5.92 2.18
CA ALA A 108 -0.53 -5.27 2.22
C ALA A 108 -1.64 -6.25 1.83
N HIS A 109 -2.74 -6.21 2.56
CA HIS A 109 -3.85 -7.15 2.46
C HIS A 109 -5.20 -6.41 2.48
N THR A 110 -6.24 -7.06 2.02
CA THR A 110 -7.62 -6.58 2.18
C THR A 110 -8.36 -7.42 3.20
N CYS A 111 -9.20 -6.79 4.01
CA CYS A 111 -10.11 -7.52 4.88
C CYS A 111 -11.17 -8.28 4.06
N PRO A 112 -11.71 -9.39 4.57
CA PRO A 112 -12.82 -10.10 3.93
C PRO A 112 -14.05 -9.20 3.77
N GLY A 113 -14.73 -9.31 2.63
CA GLY A 113 -15.92 -8.52 2.32
C GLY A 113 -15.63 -7.15 1.68
N PRO A 114 -16.64 -6.28 1.58
CA PRO A 114 -16.47 -4.92 1.06
C PRO A 114 -15.50 -4.14 1.95
N SER A 115 -14.39 -3.70 1.37
CA SER A 115 -13.30 -3.07 2.10
C SER A 115 -13.01 -1.68 1.54
N SER A 116 -13.12 -0.66 2.39
CA SER A 116 -12.83 0.73 2.04
C SER A 116 -11.34 1.06 2.03
N GLY A 117 -10.51 0.16 2.59
CA GLY A 117 -9.10 0.40 2.76
C GLY A 117 -8.22 -0.83 2.57
N VAL A 118 -6.99 -0.72 3.03
CA VAL A 118 -5.95 -1.74 2.97
C VAL A 118 -5.32 -1.91 4.35
N LEU A 119 -5.17 -3.15 4.77
CA LEU A 119 -4.42 -3.52 5.96
C LEU A 119 -2.95 -3.69 5.57
N VAL A 120 -2.08 -2.92 6.18
CA VAL A 120 -0.62 -3.06 6.00
C VAL A 120 -0.03 -3.73 7.24
N ASP A 121 0.67 -4.82 7.00
CA ASP A 121 1.34 -5.62 8.01
C ASP A 121 2.80 -5.18 8.17
N VAL A 122 3.23 -4.93 9.40
CA VAL A 122 4.55 -4.41 9.73
C VAL A 122 5.22 -5.20 10.83
N ILE A 123 6.42 -5.69 10.58
CA ILE A 123 7.27 -6.31 11.59
C ILE A 123 7.99 -5.21 12.35
N VAL A 124 7.71 -5.10 13.65
CA VAL A 124 8.28 -4.09 14.54
C VAL A 124 9.30 -4.73 15.49
N ASN A 125 10.51 -4.19 15.56
CA ASN A 125 11.58 -4.67 16.44
C ASN A 125 11.86 -6.18 16.32
N ASP A 126 11.67 -6.74 15.10
CA ASP A 126 11.81 -8.17 14.79
C ASP A 126 10.97 -9.10 15.68
N ARG A 127 9.84 -8.60 16.20
CA ARG A 127 8.90 -9.39 16.99
C ARG A 127 8.10 -10.34 16.09
N THR A 128 7.66 -11.45 16.69
CA THR A 128 6.74 -12.40 16.05
C THR A 128 5.32 -11.84 15.91
N GLU A 129 4.94 -10.94 16.82
CA GLU A 129 3.69 -10.19 16.72
C GLU A 129 3.89 -8.99 15.79
N HIS A 130 3.06 -8.87 14.77
CA HIS A 130 3.13 -7.79 13.79
C HIS A 130 2.18 -6.65 14.15
N ALA A 131 2.61 -5.43 13.86
CA ALA A 131 1.72 -4.29 13.88
C ALA A 131 0.87 -4.28 12.60
N GLN A 132 -0.42 -4.12 12.76
CA GLN A 132 -1.37 -4.05 11.65
C GLN A 132 -1.98 -2.65 11.61
N VAL A 133 -1.82 -1.96 10.51
CA VAL A 133 -2.32 -0.60 10.31
C VAL A 133 -3.26 -0.59 9.11
N TRP A 134 -4.44 -0.02 9.32
CA TRP A 134 -5.40 0.21 8.26
C TRP A 134 -5.16 1.54 7.58
N VAL A 135 -5.15 1.54 6.25
CA VAL A 135 -5.08 2.74 5.40
C VAL A 135 -6.39 2.89 4.66
N GLU A 136 -7.15 3.94 4.96
CA GLU A 136 -8.36 4.26 4.25
C GLU A 136 -8.05 4.78 2.85
N LYS A 137 -8.65 4.20 1.79
CA LYS A 137 -8.36 4.58 0.39
C LYS A 137 -8.89 5.95 0.01
N SER A 138 -9.99 6.37 0.65
CA SER A 138 -10.68 7.61 0.29
C SER A 138 -9.90 8.86 0.71
N ASN A 139 -9.30 8.85 1.89
CA ASN A 139 -8.65 10.02 2.50
C ASN A 139 -7.24 9.75 3.03
N HIS A 140 -6.74 8.50 2.93
CA HIS A 140 -5.41 8.06 3.37
C HIS A 140 -5.13 8.23 4.87
N THR A 141 -6.19 8.37 5.69
CA THR A 141 -6.04 8.32 7.14
C THR A 141 -5.65 6.92 7.59
N LEU A 142 -4.88 6.85 8.66
CA LEU A 142 -4.53 5.59 9.30
C LEU A 142 -5.48 5.31 10.46
N SER A 143 -5.70 4.03 10.72
CA SER A 143 -6.50 3.58 11.86
C SER A 143 -6.13 2.15 12.25
N TYR A 144 -6.74 1.65 13.30
CA TYR A 144 -6.69 0.24 13.65
C TYR A 144 -7.54 -0.57 12.65
N PRO A 145 -7.07 -1.76 12.24
CA PRO A 145 -7.77 -2.55 11.23
C PRO A 145 -9.12 -3.09 11.72
N PRO A 146 -10.12 -3.16 10.85
CA PRO A 146 -11.42 -3.78 11.17
C PRO A 146 -11.36 -5.32 11.20
N CYS A 147 -10.26 -5.92 10.74
CA CYS A 147 -10.00 -7.36 10.78
C CYS A 147 -8.57 -7.61 11.25
N GLU A 148 -8.31 -8.77 11.86
CA GLU A 148 -6.98 -9.23 12.22
C GLU A 148 -6.52 -10.32 11.25
N LEU A 149 -5.28 -10.20 10.77
CA LEU A 149 -4.60 -11.27 10.07
C LEU A 149 -3.80 -12.09 11.10
N ILE A 150 -4.09 -13.38 11.16
CA ILE A 150 -3.35 -14.32 12.01
C ILE A 150 -2.22 -14.91 11.15
N PHE A 151 -1.00 -14.51 11.44
CA PHE A 151 0.18 -15.14 10.88
C PHE A 151 0.55 -16.35 11.76
N ARG A 152 0.56 -17.53 11.13
CA ARG A 152 0.97 -18.79 11.79
C ARG A 152 2.37 -19.19 11.34
#